data_f12ab0d479a1b879dd56d43958147c69
#
_entry.id   f12ab0d479a1b879dd56d43958147c69
#
_cell.length_a   1.000
_cell.length_b   1.000
_cell.length_c   1.000
_cell.angle_alpha   90.00
_cell.angle_beta   90.00
_cell.angle_gamma   90.00
#
_symmetry.space_group_name_H-M   'P 1'
#
loop_
_entity.id
_entity.type
_entity.pdbx_description
1 polymer ?
#
loop_
_entity_poly.entity_id
_entity_poly.type
_entity_poly.pdbx_seq_one_letter_code
_entity_poly.pdbx_strand_id
1 'polypeptide(L)'
;LIILVFGFFILLSSFFTVKQQSSVIIERFGKFHSVRQSGLHLKIPLIDRVAGRVNLKIQQLDVIIETKTKDNVFVKLKVSVQFMVVKDTVYDAFYKLEYAHDQITSYVFDVVRAEVPKLKLDDVFERKDDIAIAVKRELNEAMTTYGYTIINTLVTDIDPDIQVKNAMNRINAADREKTVAEFEAEASRIRIVAKAKAEAESKRLQGQGIADQRREIARGLVESVDVLNRVGINSQEASALIVVTQH
;
A
#
# COMPACT_ATOMS: atom_id res chain seq x y z
N LEU A 1 -22.19 7.73 -69.52
CA LEU A 1 -21.05 8.18 -68.71
C LEU A 1 -21.50 8.60 -67.29
N ILE A 2 -22.50 9.50 -67.18
CA ILE A 2 -22.97 10.02 -65.86
C ILE A 2 -23.44 8.90 -64.91
N ILE A 3 -24.19 7.91 -65.39
CA ILE A 3 -24.73 6.79 -64.62
C ILE A 3 -23.59 5.91 -64.13
N LEU A 4 -22.54 5.66 -64.91
CA LEU A 4 -21.37 4.89 -64.52
C LEU A 4 -20.56 5.60 -63.44
N VAL A 5 -20.37 6.91 -63.57
CA VAL A 5 -19.69 7.74 -62.56
C VAL A 5 -20.47 7.76 -61.25
N PHE A 6 -21.80 7.90 -61.31
CA PHE A 6 -22.66 7.88 -60.13
C PHE A 6 -22.66 6.51 -59.47
N GLY A 7 -22.72 5.41 -60.22
CA GLY A 7 -22.61 4.05 -59.70
C GLY A 7 -21.27 3.79 -59.01
N PHE A 8 -20.18 4.29 -59.59
CA PHE A 8 -18.84 4.17 -59.01
C PHE A 8 -18.72 4.94 -57.67
N PHE A 9 -19.32 6.13 -57.58
CA PHE A 9 -19.34 6.93 -56.36
C PHE A 9 -20.16 6.26 -55.23
N ILE A 10 -21.29 5.63 -55.58
CA ILE A 10 -22.10 4.85 -54.66
C ILE A 10 -21.30 3.65 -54.15
N LEU A 11 -20.55 2.99 -55.00
CA LEU A 11 -19.74 1.83 -54.66
C LEU A 11 -18.60 2.20 -53.74
N LEU A 12 -17.93 3.32 -53.93
CA LEU A 12 -16.91 3.85 -53.02
C LEU A 12 -17.50 4.25 -51.66
N SER A 13 -18.70 4.83 -51.61
CA SER A 13 -19.41 5.21 -50.39
C SER A 13 -19.91 4.00 -49.58
N SER A 14 -19.89 2.78 -50.14
CA SER A 14 -20.30 1.56 -49.48
C SER A 14 -19.24 1.05 -48.48
N PHE A 15 -17.99 1.39 -48.68
CA PHE A 15 -16.92 0.92 -47.81
C PHE A 15 -16.75 1.83 -46.62
N PHE A 16 -16.60 1.21 -45.42
CA PHE A 16 -16.21 1.91 -44.20
C PHE A 16 -15.31 1.07 -43.35
N THR A 17 -14.46 1.70 -42.55
CA THR A 17 -13.55 1.04 -41.66
C THR A 17 -13.95 1.25 -40.21
N VAL A 18 -13.78 0.19 -39.40
CA VAL A 18 -13.97 0.22 -37.97
C VAL A 18 -12.61 0.04 -37.28
N LYS A 19 -12.29 0.98 -36.41
CA LYS A 19 -11.02 0.96 -35.67
C LYS A 19 -10.92 -0.24 -34.74
N GLN A 20 -9.69 -0.68 -34.45
CA GLN A 20 -9.43 -1.73 -33.44
C GLN A 20 -10.00 -1.32 -32.08
N GLN A 21 -10.51 -2.28 -31.32
CA GLN A 21 -11.16 -2.06 -30.01
C GLN A 21 -12.34 -1.08 -30.07
N SER A 22 -13.09 -1.12 -31.16
CA SER A 22 -14.38 -0.44 -31.29
C SER A 22 -15.35 -1.29 -32.08
N SER A 23 -16.65 -1.08 -31.86
CA SER A 23 -17.73 -1.66 -32.65
C SER A 23 -18.61 -0.55 -33.20
N VAL A 24 -19.20 -0.81 -34.35
CA VAL A 24 -20.11 0.11 -35.02
C VAL A 24 -21.48 -0.55 -35.12
N ILE A 25 -22.50 0.22 -34.78
CA ILE A 25 -23.90 -0.21 -34.91
C ILE A 25 -24.45 0.32 -36.21
N ILE A 26 -25.01 -0.58 -37.00
CA ILE A 26 -25.67 -0.28 -38.28
C ILE A 26 -27.17 -0.39 -38.08
N GLU A 27 -27.87 0.66 -38.44
CA GLU A 27 -29.32 0.72 -38.56
C GLU A 27 -29.72 0.69 -40.02
N ARG A 28 -30.82 0.01 -40.30
CA ARG A 28 -31.48 -0.01 -41.60
C ARG A 28 -32.88 0.52 -41.41
N PHE A 29 -33.21 1.63 -42.10
CA PHE A 29 -34.48 2.31 -41.93
C PHE A 29 -34.86 2.63 -40.48
N GLY A 30 -33.88 2.99 -39.65
CA GLY A 30 -34.09 3.31 -38.23
C GLY A 30 -34.25 2.11 -37.30
N LYS A 31 -34.11 0.87 -37.84
CA LYS A 31 -34.11 -0.36 -37.01
C LYS A 31 -32.71 -0.93 -36.90
N PHE A 32 -32.36 -1.48 -35.75
CA PHE A 32 -31.12 -2.21 -35.60
C PHE A 32 -30.98 -3.29 -36.67
N HIS A 33 -29.85 -3.34 -37.32
CA HIS A 33 -29.55 -4.33 -38.35
C HIS A 33 -28.39 -5.25 -37.94
N SER A 34 -27.25 -4.67 -37.55
CA SER A 34 -26.08 -5.48 -37.17
C SER A 34 -25.04 -4.66 -36.40
N VAL A 35 -24.19 -5.35 -35.64
CA VAL A 35 -22.97 -4.82 -35.05
C VAL A 35 -21.79 -5.23 -35.93
N ARG A 36 -20.92 -4.29 -36.26
CA ARG A 36 -19.67 -4.52 -37.01
C ARG A 36 -18.47 -4.32 -36.12
N GLN A 37 -17.62 -5.32 -36.09
CA GLN A 37 -16.35 -5.29 -35.33
C GLN A 37 -15.24 -4.60 -36.13
N SER A 38 -14.03 -4.51 -35.59
CA SER A 38 -12.87 -3.91 -36.26
C SER A 38 -12.59 -4.55 -37.64
N GLY A 39 -12.27 -3.74 -38.62
CA GLY A 39 -11.95 -4.15 -39.98
C GLY A 39 -12.66 -3.31 -41.06
N LEU A 40 -12.57 -3.80 -42.29
CA LEU A 40 -13.21 -3.23 -43.44
C LEU A 40 -14.62 -3.85 -43.63
N HIS A 41 -15.63 -3.04 -43.74
CA HIS A 41 -17.03 -3.48 -43.89
C HIS A 41 -17.72 -2.76 -45.03
N LEU A 42 -18.79 -3.40 -45.52
CA LEU A 42 -19.68 -2.88 -46.52
C LEU A 42 -21.00 -2.48 -45.88
N LYS A 43 -21.54 -1.34 -46.31
CA LYS A 43 -22.89 -0.88 -45.99
C LYS A 43 -23.60 -0.51 -47.29
N ILE A 44 -24.92 -0.62 -47.32
CA ILE A 44 -25.72 -0.15 -48.45
C ILE A 44 -25.94 1.37 -48.30
N PRO A 45 -25.32 2.22 -49.18
CA PRO A 45 -25.54 3.66 -49.09
C PRO A 45 -27.03 3.98 -49.22
N LEU A 46 -27.48 5.04 -48.54
CA LEU A 46 -28.88 5.52 -48.49
C LEU A 46 -29.82 4.66 -47.59
N ILE A 47 -29.56 3.37 -47.44
CA ILE A 47 -30.40 2.44 -46.64
C ILE A 47 -29.80 2.19 -45.25
N ASP A 48 -28.48 1.93 -45.21
CA ASP A 48 -27.76 1.62 -43.99
C ASP A 48 -27.11 2.88 -43.41
N ARG A 49 -27.42 3.17 -42.15
CA ARG A 49 -26.85 4.28 -41.41
C ARG A 49 -25.97 3.75 -40.27
N VAL A 50 -24.84 4.39 -40.07
CA VAL A 50 -24.05 4.20 -38.83
C VAL A 50 -24.76 4.97 -37.73
N ALA A 51 -25.40 4.24 -36.79
CA ALA A 51 -26.10 4.80 -35.64
C ALA A 51 -25.12 5.33 -34.57
N GLY A 52 -24.07 4.58 -34.34
CA GLY A 52 -23.06 4.99 -33.37
C GLY A 52 -21.83 4.10 -33.38
N ARG A 53 -20.84 4.53 -32.59
CA ARG A 53 -19.60 3.79 -32.36
C ARG A 53 -19.43 3.57 -30.87
N VAL A 54 -19.20 2.32 -30.47
CA VAL A 54 -19.01 1.93 -29.10
C VAL A 54 -17.53 1.59 -28.88
N ASN A 55 -16.94 2.19 -27.85
CA ASN A 55 -15.57 1.94 -27.46
C ASN A 55 -15.50 0.69 -26.58
N LEU A 56 -14.68 -0.30 -26.97
CA LEU A 56 -14.49 -1.56 -26.24
C LEU A 56 -13.25 -1.55 -25.34
N LYS A 57 -12.50 -0.44 -25.32
CA LYS A 57 -11.35 -0.31 -24.42
C LYS A 57 -11.82 -0.14 -22.99
N ILE A 58 -10.95 -0.52 -22.06
CA ILE A 58 -11.16 -0.20 -20.65
C ILE A 58 -11.17 1.31 -20.48
N GLN A 59 -12.21 1.82 -19.86
CA GLN A 59 -12.41 3.23 -19.54
C GLN A 59 -12.38 3.39 -18.03
N GLN A 60 -11.94 4.54 -17.54
CA GLN A 60 -11.93 4.87 -16.12
C GLN A 60 -12.83 6.08 -15.89
N LEU A 61 -13.61 5.99 -14.81
CA LEU A 61 -14.42 7.08 -14.30
C LEU A 61 -14.02 7.31 -12.85
N ASP A 62 -13.63 8.54 -12.54
CA ASP A 62 -13.32 8.97 -11.19
C ASP A 62 -14.54 9.68 -10.60
N VAL A 63 -15.02 9.17 -9.47
CA VAL A 63 -16.17 9.70 -8.75
C VAL A 63 -15.72 10.23 -7.40
N ILE A 64 -16.02 11.49 -7.10
CA ILE A 64 -15.74 12.11 -5.80
C ILE A 64 -17.04 12.18 -5.01
N ILE A 65 -17.03 11.59 -3.81
CA ILE A 65 -18.21 11.44 -2.96
C ILE A 65 -17.91 12.03 -1.59
N GLU A 66 -18.77 12.92 -1.14
CA GLU A 66 -18.75 13.39 0.23
C GLU A 66 -19.78 12.63 1.06
N THR A 67 -19.34 12.07 2.17
CA THR A 67 -20.19 11.30 3.09
C THR A 67 -19.70 11.46 4.52
N LYS A 68 -20.44 10.88 5.48
CA LYS A 68 -20.17 10.98 6.89
C LYS A 68 -19.88 9.60 7.47
N THR A 69 -18.85 9.49 8.27
CA THR A 69 -18.49 8.26 8.98
C THR A 69 -19.34 8.02 10.21
N LYS A 70 -19.22 6.85 10.83
CA LYS A 70 -19.94 6.47 12.06
C LYS A 70 -19.65 7.40 13.24
N ASP A 71 -18.44 7.92 13.33
CA ASP A 71 -17.97 8.88 14.35
C ASP A 71 -18.23 10.35 13.98
N ASN A 72 -19.15 10.58 13.03
CA ASN A 72 -19.64 11.89 12.62
C ASN A 72 -18.61 12.79 11.92
N VAL A 73 -17.58 12.22 11.32
CA VAL A 73 -16.59 12.94 10.52
C VAL A 73 -17.01 12.98 9.06
N PHE A 74 -17.00 14.17 8.44
CA PHE A 74 -17.17 14.30 7.00
C PHE A 74 -15.89 13.92 6.29
N VAL A 75 -16.03 13.09 5.24
CA VAL A 75 -14.92 12.61 4.41
C VAL A 75 -15.29 12.71 2.95
N LYS A 76 -14.30 13.07 2.14
CA LYS A 76 -14.38 13.00 0.68
C LYS A 76 -13.62 11.77 0.24
N LEU A 77 -14.31 10.86 -0.44
CA LEU A 77 -13.70 9.67 -1.03
C LEU A 77 -13.63 9.85 -2.53
N LYS A 78 -12.49 9.51 -3.12
CA LYS A 78 -12.33 9.37 -4.56
C LYS A 78 -12.35 7.90 -4.91
N VAL A 79 -13.36 7.50 -5.67
CA VAL A 79 -13.53 6.12 -6.16
C VAL A 79 -13.31 6.10 -7.66
N SER A 80 -12.34 5.31 -8.11
CA SER A 80 -12.03 5.11 -9.52
C SER A 80 -12.62 3.78 -9.98
N VAL A 81 -13.53 3.84 -10.94
CA VAL A 81 -14.21 2.67 -11.53
C VAL A 81 -13.66 2.42 -12.92
N GLN A 82 -13.12 1.23 -13.15
CA GLN A 82 -12.67 0.76 -14.46
C GLN A 82 -13.72 -0.17 -15.06
N PHE A 83 -14.22 0.17 -16.23
CA PHE A 83 -15.27 -0.56 -16.91
C PHE A 83 -15.03 -0.65 -18.40
N MET A 84 -15.68 -1.60 -19.05
CA MET A 84 -15.66 -1.75 -20.51
C MET A 84 -16.99 -2.31 -21.01
N VAL A 85 -17.24 -2.14 -22.30
CA VAL A 85 -18.35 -2.79 -22.98
C VAL A 85 -17.91 -4.16 -23.48
N VAL A 86 -18.72 -5.19 -23.23
CA VAL A 86 -18.47 -6.53 -23.72
C VAL A 86 -18.86 -6.60 -25.21
N LYS A 87 -18.05 -7.31 -26.02
CA LYS A 87 -18.25 -7.38 -27.48
C LYS A 87 -19.63 -7.93 -27.88
N ASP A 88 -20.13 -8.90 -27.14
CA ASP A 88 -21.37 -9.59 -27.44
C ASP A 88 -22.61 -8.80 -27.03
N THR A 89 -22.45 -7.82 -26.14
CA THR A 89 -23.54 -7.01 -25.56
C THR A 89 -23.52 -5.55 -26.02
N VAL A 90 -22.83 -5.26 -27.14
CA VAL A 90 -22.74 -3.90 -27.71
C VAL A 90 -24.12 -3.31 -28.02
N TYR A 91 -25.06 -4.14 -28.43
CA TYR A 91 -26.46 -3.74 -28.65
C TYR A 91 -27.07 -3.18 -27.35
N ASP A 92 -26.94 -3.91 -26.26
CA ASP A 92 -27.50 -3.51 -24.97
C ASP A 92 -26.86 -2.24 -24.44
N ALA A 93 -25.53 -2.12 -24.57
CA ALA A 93 -24.80 -0.95 -24.14
C ALA A 93 -25.17 0.33 -24.91
N PHE A 94 -25.60 0.20 -26.15
CA PHE A 94 -25.97 1.34 -26.97
C PHE A 94 -27.45 1.74 -26.88
N TYR A 95 -28.37 0.75 -26.81
CA TYR A 95 -29.80 1.03 -26.87
C TYR A 95 -30.50 1.02 -25.51
N LYS A 96 -29.95 0.32 -24.50
CA LYS A 96 -30.59 0.22 -23.19
C LYS A 96 -30.14 1.31 -22.21
N LEU A 97 -28.96 1.89 -22.41
CA LEU A 97 -28.42 2.87 -21.48
C LEU A 97 -27.81 4.06 -22.24
N GLU A 98 -28.39 5.25 -22.03
CA GLU A 98 -27.96 6.46 -22.71
C GLU A 98 -26.73 7.09 -22.04
N TYR A 99 -26.73 7.19 -20.70
CA TYR A 99 -25.68 7.86 -19.92
C TYR A 99 -25.04 6.89 -18.91
N ALA A 100 -24.12 6.06 -19.43
CA ALA A 100 -23.45 5.05 -18.60
C ALA A 100 -22.65 5.66 -17.45
N HIS A 101 -21.98 6.80 -17.66
CA HIS A 101 -21.19 7.49 -16.63
C HIS A 101 -22.07 7.96 -15.46
N ASP A 102 -23.22 8.54 -15.75
CA ASP A 102 -24.14 9.05 -14.74
C ASP A 102 -24.75 7.90 -13.93
N GLN A 103 -25.06 6.79 -14.61
CA GLN A 103 -25.58 5.59 -13.95
C GLN A 103 -24.53 4.98 -13.03
N ILE A 104 -23.29 4.79 -13.50
CA ILE A 104 -22.17 4.30 -12.67
C ILE A 104 -21.97 5.23 -11.48
N THR A 105 -21.94 6.54 -11.70
CA THR A 105 -21.79 7.55 -10.64
C THR A 105 -22.88 7.39 -9.58
N SER A 106 -24.14 7.24 -9.98
CA SER A 106 -25.28 7.10 -9.05
C SER A 106 -25.16 5.84 -8.18
N TYR A 107 -24.78 4.71 -8.76
CA TYR A 107 -24.56 3.48 -8.00
C TYR A 107 -23.37 3.58 -7.04
N VAL A 108 -22.26 4.23 -7.45
CA VAL A 108 -21.10 4.47 -6.57
C VAL A 108 -21.52 5.33 -5.37
N PHE A 109 -22.32 6.38 -5.60
CA PHE A 109 -22.87 7.21 -4.53
C PHE A 109 -23.72 6.40 -3.56
N ASP A 110 -24.60 5.56 -4.05
CA ASP A 110 -25.49 4.76 -3.23
C ASP A 110 -24.71 3.79 -2.34
N VAL A 111 -23.82 2.99 -2.92
CA VAL A 111 -23.06 2.00 -2.17
C VAL A 111 -22.12 2.64 -1.15
N VAL A 112 -21.39 3.70 -1.54
CA VAL A 112 -20.46 4.39 -0.62
C VAL A 112 -21.22 5.03 0.54
N ARG A 113 -22.37 5.66 0.29
CA ARG A 113 -23.24 6.22 1.33
C ARG A 113 -23.90 5.17 2.20
N ALA A 114 -24.03 3.94 1.74
CA ALA A 114 -24.52 2.83 2.53
C ALA A 114 -23.44 2.20 3.43
N GLU A 115 -22.18 2.13 2.93
CA GLU A 115 -21.10 1.42 3.63
C GLU A 115 -20.29 2.32 4.58
N VAL A 116 -19.91 3.52 4.17
CA VAL A 116 -19.04 4.40 4.97
C VAL A 116 -19.63 4.80 6.32
N PRO A 117 -20.92 5.11 6.45
CA PRO A 117 -21.52 5.44 7.76
C PRO A 117 -21.52 4.30 8.78
N LYS A 118 -21.25 3.06 8.37
CA LYS A 118 -21.09 1.91 9.27
C LYS A 118 -19.72 1.85 9.92
N LEU A 119 -18.72 2.55 9.35
CA LEU A 119 -17.31 2.50 9.70
C LEU A 119 -16.89 3.80 10.41
N LYS A 120 -15.97 3.70 11.37
CA LYS A 120 -15.24 4.85 11.91
C LYS A 120 -14.23 5.35 10.90
N LEU A 121 -13.72 6.57 11.08
CA LEU A 121 -12.74 7.15 10.16
C LEU A 121 -11.51 6.25 9.97
N ASP A 122 -10.94 5.75 11.05
CA ASP A 122 -9.76 4.86 10.99
C ASP A 122 -10.07 3.56 10.24
N ASP A 123 -11.26 2.97 10.49
CA ASP A 123 -11.71 1.77 9.78
C ASP A 123 -11.90 2.03 8.26
N VAL A 124 -12.30 3.25 7.87
CA VAL A 124 -12.43 3.61 6.44
C VAL A 124 -11.06 3.58 5.74
N PHE A 125 -9.99 4.04 6.41
CA PHE A 125 -8.63 3.95 5.88
C PHE A 125 -8.13 2.51 5.81
N GLU A 126 -8.34 1.73 6.86
CA GLU A 126 -7.86 0.35 6.95
C GLU A 126 -8.62 -0.59 6.00
N ARG A 127 -9.92 -0.39 5.86
CA ARG A 127 -10.83 -1.28 5.12
C ARG A 127 -11.32 -0.69 3.79
N LYS A 128 -10.55 0.23 3.20
CA LYS A 128 -10.88 0.85 1.91
C LYS A 128 -11.12 -0.17 0.80
N ASP A 129 -10.40 -1.30 0.85
CA ASP A 129 -10.52 -2.37 -0.14
C ASP A 129 -11.86 -3.11 0.00
N ASP A 130 -12.41 -3.26 1.20
CA ASP A 130 -13.75 -3.84 1.42
C ASP A 130 -14.82 -2.95 0.77
N ILE A 131 -14.69 -1.63 0.90
CA ILE A 131 -15.59 -0.66 0.25
C ILE A 131 -15.48 -0.80 -1.27
N ALA A 132 -14.27 -0.89 -1.82
CA ALA A 132 -14.05 -1.07 -3.25
C ALA A 132 -14.68 -2.37 -3.78
N ILE A 133 -14.56 -3.47 -3.02
CA ILE A 133 -15.16 -4.77 -3.35
C ILE A 133 -16.69 -4.68 -3.34
N ALA A 134 -17.27 -4.03 -2.34
CA ALA A 134 -18.72 -3.83 -2.24
C ALA A 134 -19.24 -3.02 -3.44
N VAL A 135 -18.57 -1.91 -3.77
CA VAL A 135 -18.92 -1.08 -4.94
C VAL A 135 -18.81 -1.90 -6.23
N LYS A 136 -17.73 -2.67 -6.41
CA LYS A 136 -17.54 -3.49 -7.60
C LYS A 136 -18.66 -4.52 -7.76
N ARG A 137 -19.04 -5.19 -6.70
CA ARG A 137 -20.09 -6.23 -6.72
C ARG A 137 -21.43 -5.65 -7.16
N GLU A 138 -21.90 -4.62 -6.47
CA GLU A 138 -23.19 -3.99 -6.75
C GLU A 138 -23.23 -3.36 -8.16
N LEU A 139 -22.15 -2.65 -8.54
CA LEU A 139 -22.04 -2.09 -9.88
C LEU A 139 -22.02 -3.15 -10.97
N ASN A 140 -21.27 -4.24 -10.79
CA ASN A 140 -21.18 -5.28 -11.80
C ASN A 140 -22.51 -5.98 -12.00
N GLU A 141 -23.25 -6.23 -10.93
CA GLU A 141 -24.60 -6.82 -10.99
C GLU A 141 -25.55 -5.93 -11.79
N ALA A 142 -25.59 -4.63 -11.49
CA ALA A 142 -26.46 -3.69 -12.16
C ALA A 142 -26.04 -3.45 -13.62
N MET A 143 -24.76 -3.21 -13.89
CA MET A 143 -24.26 -2.77 -15.19
C MET A 143 -24.14 -3.90 -16.22
N THR A 144 -24.03 -5.16 -15.79
CA THR A 144 -24.02 -6.32 -16.69
C THR A 144 -25.32 -6.39 -17.51
N THR A 145 -26.47 -6.04 -16.92
CA THR A 145 -27.76 -5.98 -17.62
C THR A 145 -27.76 -5.01 -18.81
N TYR A 146 -26.92 -3.98 -18.75
CA TYR A 146 -26.75 -2.97 -19.80
C TYR A 146 -25.56 -3.25 -20.72
N GLY A 147 -24.90 -4.40 -20.58
CA GLY A 147 -23.79 -4.79 -21.45
C GLY A 147 -22.43 -4.22 -21.07
N TYR A 148 -22.29 -3.69 -19.85
CA TYR A 148 -21.04 -3.22 -19.28
C TYR A 148 -20.48 -4.22 -18.28
N THR A 149 -19.17 -4.33 -18.21
CA THR A 149 -18.47 -5.13 -17.20
C THR A 149 -17.56 -4.21 -16.39
N ILE A 150 -17.62 -4.33 -15.07
CA ILE A 150 -16.73 -3.63 -14.16
C ILE A 150 -15.47 -4.47 -13.96
N ILE A 151 -14.34 -3.96 -14.44
CA ILE A 151 -13.05 -4.63 -14.37
C ILE A 151 -12.49 -4.52 -12.96
N ASN A 152 -12.41 -3.28 -12.47
CA ASN A 152 -11.93 -3.01 -11.13
C ASN A 152 -12.53 -1.74 -10.55
N THR A 153 -12.54 -1.65 -9.22
CA THR A 153 -12.93 -0.46 -8.49
C THR A 153 -11.88 -0.22 -7.40
N LEU A 154 -11.47 1.01 -7.23
CA LEU A 154 -10.40 1.41 -6.31
C LEU A 154 -10.85 2.64 -5.53
N VAL A 155 -10.68 2.63 -4.21
CA VAL A 155 -10.72 3.84 -3.40
C VAL A 155 -9.32 4.44 -3.43
N THR A 156 -9.16 5.53 -4.20
CA THR A 156 -7.84 6.11 -4.49
C THR A 156 -7.45 7.20 -3.52
N ASP A 157 -8.43 7.87 -2.92
CA ASP A 157 -8.18 8.95 -1.95
C ASP A 157 -9.28 9.00 -0.90
N ILE A 158 -8.90 9.35 0.34
CA ILE A 158 -9.79 9.56 1.48
C ILE A 158 -9.31 10.83 2.17
N ASP A 159 -10.07 11.91 2.01
CA ASP A 159 -9.73 13.23 2.56
C ASP A 159 -10.77 13.66 3.59
N PRO A 160 -10.47 13.56 4.90
CA PRO A 160 -11.33 14.05 5.96
C PRO A 160 -11.27 15.58 6.05
N ASP A 161 -12.22 16.15 6.77
CA ASP A 161 -12.22 17.59 7.05
C ASP A 161 -10.87 18.05 7.62
N ILE A 162 -10.44 19.26 7.24
CA ILE A 162 -9.12 19.80 7.58
C ILE A 162 -8.90 19.91 9.10
N GLN A 163 -9.93 20.17 9.88
CA GLN A 163 -9.81 20.24 11.34
C GLN A 163 -9.51 18.88 11.94
N VAL A 164 -10.18 17.83 11.42
CA VAL A 164 -9.97 16.44 11.83
C VAL A 164 -8.57 15.98 11.42
N LYS A 165 -8.16 16.27 10.20
CA LYS A 165 -6.79 15.97 9.69
C LYS A 165 -5.71 16.58 10.58
N ASN A 166 -5.87 17.84 10.98
CA ASN A 166 -4.96 18.52 11.90
C ASN A 166 -4.98 17.92 13.31
N ALA A 167 -6.13 17.48 13.80
CA ALA A 167 -6.26 16.80 15.08
C ALA A 167 -5.57 15.43 15.06
N MET A 168 -5.78 14.62 14.02
CA MET A 168 -5.09 13.33 13.82
C MET A 168 -3.57 13.50 13.74
N ASN A 169 -3.09 14.49 13.02
CA ASN A 169 -1.66 14.80 12.94
C ASN A 169 -1.05 15.13 14.31
N ARG A 170 -1.79 15.88 15.15
CA ARG A 170 -1.34 16.17 16.52
C ARG A 170 -1.31 14.95 17.42
N ILE A 171 -2.34 14.10 17.35
CA ILE A 171 -2.40 12.83 18.09
C ILE A 171 -1.23 11.93 17.68
N ASN A 172 -1.03 11.73 16.36
CA ASN A 172 0.06 10.92 15.84
C ASN A 172 1.45 11.46 16.22
N ALA A 173 1.62 12.79 16.29
CA ALA A 173 2.86 13.40 16.74
C ALA A 173 3.10 13.11 18.24
N ALA A 174 2.08 13.25 19.08
CA ALA A 174 2.17 12.96 20.52
C ALA A 174 2.45 11.47 20.81
N ASP A 175 1.82 10.56 20.08
CA ASP A 175 2.07 9.12 20.21
C ASP A 175 3.50 8.74 19.79
N ARG A 176 4.01 9.36 18.72
CA ARG A 176 5.41 9.17 18.31
C ARG A 176 6.38 9.72 19.35
N GLU A 177 6.12 10.90 19.92
CA GLU A 177 6.95 11.49 20.96
C GLU A 177 6.96 10.63 22.23
N LYS A 178 5.80 10.10 22.65
CA LYS A 178 5.70 9.13 23.74
C LYS A 178 6.54 7.87 23.47
N THR A 179 6.42 7.29 22.29
CA THR A 179 7.17 6.10 21.88
C THR A 179 8.67 6.36 21.91
N VAL A 180 9.13 7.50 21.41
CA VAL A 180 10.54 7.91 21.45
C VAL A 180 11.01 8.02 22.90
N ALA A 181 10.25 8.69 23.78
CA ALA A 181 10.60 8.85 25.19
C ALA A 181 10.69 7.48 25.91
N GLU A 182 9.80 6.54 25.62
CA GLU A 182 9.86 5.18 26.15
C GLU A 182 11.13 4.43 25.71
N PHE A 183 11.50 4.52 24.43
CA PHE A 183 12.74 3.93 23.92
C PHE A 183 14.00 4.58 24.50
N GLU A 184 14.01 5.89 24.67
CA GLU A 184 15.14 6.61 25.31
C GLU A 184 15.30 6.23 26.78
N ALA A 185 14.21 6.12 27.52
CA ALA A 185 14.23 5.67 28.93
C ALA A 185 14.76 4.24 29.04
N GLU A 186 14.30 3.33 28.19
CA GLU A 186 14.78 1.94 28.18
C GLU A 186 16.24 1.84 27.76
N ALA A 187 16.67 2.59 26.74
CA ALA A 187 18.08 2.66 26.35
C ALA A 187 18.98 3.21 27.48
N SER A 188 18.50 4.22 28.22
CA SER A 188 19.19 4.76 29.38
C SER A 188 19.30 3.71 30.50
N ARG A 189 18.22 3.01 30.80
CA ARG A 189 18.21 1.91 31.78
C ARG A 189 19.22 0.84 31.42
N ILE A 190 19.23 0.39 30.17
CA ILE A 190 20.17 -0.62 29.66
C ILE A 190 21.64 -0.15 29.84
N ARG A 191 21.94 1.10 29.50
CA ARG A 191 23.29 1.68 29.66
C ARG A 191 23.73 1.71 31.10
N ILE A 192 22.86 2.14 32.01
CA ILE A 192 23.16 2.21 33.45
C ILE A 192 23.46 0.81 34.02
N VAL A 193 22.59 -0.18 33.66
CA VAL A 193 22.79 -1.57 34.12
C VAL A 193 24.05 -2.18 33.52
N ALA A 194 24.32 -1.97 32.24
CA ALA A 194 25.53 -2.46 31.57
C ALA A 194 26.79 -1.87 32.21
N LYS A 195 26.78 -0.55 32.48
CA LYS A 195 27.90 0.16 33.15
C LYS A 195 28.14 -0.41 34.56
N ALA A 196 27.09 -0.56 35.37
CA ALA A 196 27.22 -1.10 36.73
C ALA A 196 27.73 -2.55 36.72
N LYS A 197 27.28 -3.41 35.80
CA LYS A 197 27.81 -4.75 35.62
C LYS A 197 29.29 -4.77 35.23
N ALA A 198 29.67 -3.92 34.26
CA ALA A 198 31.07 -3.80 33.83
C ALA A 198 31.98 -3.30 34.95
N GLU A 199 31.54 -2.31 35.73
CA GLU A 199 32.28 -1.84 36.92
C GLU A 199 32.45 -2.91 37.98
N ALA A 200 31.39 -3.67 38.29
CA ALA A 200 31.44 -4.78 39.24
C ALA A 200 32.42 -5.88 38.79
N GLU A 201 32.36 -6.25 37.51
CA GLU A 201 33.25 -7.26 36.91
C GLU A 201 34.70 -6.77 36.88
N SER A 202 34.93 -5.51 36.54
CA SER A 202 36.26 -4.88 36.58
C SER A 202 36.86 -4.94 37.99
N LYS A 203 36.09 -4.57 39.04
CA LYS A 203 36.53 -4.65 40.43
C LYS A 203 36.81 -6.09 40.88
N ARG A 204 35.98 -7.04 40.44
CA ARG A 204 36.19 -8.47 40.71
C ARG A 204 37.51 -8.97 40.12
N LEU A 205 37.76 -8.65 38.83
CA LEU A 205 39.00 -9.05 38.15
C LEU A 205 40.24 -8.37 38.73
N GLN A 206 40.15 -7.09 39.12
CA GLN A 206 41.23 -6.40 39.85
C GLN A 206 41.54 -7.09 41.18
N GLY A 207 40.49 -7.42 41.95
CA GLY A 207 40.68 -8.15 43.21
C GLY A 207 41.33 -9.52 43.00
N GLN A 208 40.94 -10.26 41.96
CA GLN A 208 41.61 -11.52 41.61
C GLN A 208 43.07 -11.32 41.22
N GLY A 209 43.34 -10.33 40.36
CA GLY A 209 44.69 -9.99 39.93
C GLY A 209 45.61 -9.66 41.12
N ILE A 210 45.13 -8.87 42.09
CA ILE A 210 45.89 -8.55 43.31
C ILE A 210 46.12 -9.81 44.15
N ALA A 211 45.11 -10.68 44.27
CA ALA A 211 45.26 -11.94 45.04
C ALA A 211 46.27 -12.88 44.36
N ASP A 212 46.22 -12.99 43.03
CA ASP A 212 47.16 -13.81 42.29
C ASP A 212 48.59 -13.26 42.36
N GLN A 213 48.75 -11.92 42.23
CA GLN A 213 50.03 -11.25 42.42
C GLN A 213 50.61 -11.52 43.82
N ARG A 214 49.83 -11.39 44.88
CA ARG A 214 50.27 -11.69 46.25
C ARG A 214 50.67 -13.16 46.40
N ARG A 215 49.95 -14.08 45.80
CA ARG A 215 50.25 -15.51 45.82
C ARG A 215 51.58 -15.79 45.11
N GLU A 216 51.85 -15.20 43.97
CA GLU A 216 53.09 -15.38 43.25
C GLU A 216 54.28 -14.74 44.01
N ILE A 217 54.11 -13.59 44.64
CA ILE A 217 55.13 -13.00 45.54
C ILE A 217 55.45 -13.94 46.75
N ALA A 218 54.38 -14.44 47.35
CA ALA A 218 54.58 -15.39 48.47
C ALA A 218 55.29 -16.66 48.02
N ARG A 219 54.97 -17.23 46.87
CA ARG A 219 55.65 -18.37 46.27
C ARG A 219 57.11 -18.10 45.98
N GLY A 220 57.42 -16.94 45.35
CA GLY A 220 58.78 -16.52 45.08
C GLY A 220 59.62 -16.31 46.36
N LEU A 221 58.98 -15.78 47.40
CA LEU A 221 59.63 -15.66 48.72
C LEU A 221 59.98 -17.04 49.35
N VAL A 222 59.05 -17.99 49.32
CA VAL A 222 59.29 -19.36 49.85
C VAL A 222 60.41 -20.04 49.05
N GLU A 223 60.38 -19.92 47.72
CA GLU A 223 61.41 -20.45 46.82
C GLU A 223 62.80 -19.85 47.14
N SER A 224 62.84 -18.51 47.36
CA SER A 224 64.07 -17.81 47.74
C SER A 224 64.61 -18.25 49.07
N VAL A 225 63.71 -18.45 50.04
CA VAL A 225 64.12 -19.01 51.38
C VAL A 225 64.67 -20.46 51.30
N ASP A 226 64.04 -21.29 50.45
CA ASP A 226 64.47 -22.65 50.17
C ASP A 226 65.86 -22.71 49.53
N VAL A 227 66.17 -21.84 48.61
CA VAL A 227 67.48 -21.69 47.95
C VAL A 227 68.51 -21.26 48.97
N LEU A 228 68.23 -20.27 49.83
CA LEU A 228 69.13 -19.80 50.91
C LEU A 228 69.40 -20.88 52.00
N ASN A 229 68.39 -21.65 52.38
CA ASN A 229 68.54 -22.77 53.29
C ASN A 229 69.45 -23.86 52.69
N ARG A 230 69.41 -24.14 51.40
CA ARG A 230 70.30 -25.10 50.72
C ARG A 230 71.76 -24.64 50.66
N VAL A 231 72.01 -23.34 50.77
CA VAL A 231 73.39 -22.75 50.81
C VAL A 231 73.89 -22.63 52.20
N GLY A 232 73.15 -23.09 53.28
CA GLY A 232 73.62 -23.15 54.66
C GLY A 232 73.43 -21.87 55.48
N ILE A 233 72.60 -20.94 55.01
CA ILE A 233 72.23 -19.71 55.73
C ILE A 233 70.99 -20.01 56.57
N ASN A 234 71.03 -19.73 57.86
CA ASN A 234 69.99 -20.04 58.83
C ASN A 234 68.71 -19.23 58.50
N SER A 235 67.51 -19.85 58.60
CA SER A 235 66.22 -19.32 58.22
C SER A 235 65.85 -17.95 58.85
N GLN A 236 66.37 -17.61 59.96
CA GLN A 236 66.17 -16.32 60.63
C GLN A 236 66.98 -15.19 59.97
N GLU A 237 68.21 -15.45 59.55
CA GLU A 237 69.06 -14.45 58.81
C GLU A 237 68.57 -14.24 57.35
N ALA A 238 68.10 -15.31 56.70
CA ALA A 238 67.54 -15.23 55.36
C ALA A 238 66.25 -14.40 55.34
N SER A 239 65.34 -14.49 56.28
CA SER A 239 64.13 -13.69 56.44
C SER A 239 64.42 -12.21 56.61
N ALA A 240 65.46 -11.85 57.42
CA ALA A 240 65.84 -10.45 57.61
C ALA A 240 66.46 -9.81 56.37
N LEU A 241 67.22 -10.56 55.56
CA LEU A 241 67.82 -10.11 54.32
C LEU A 241 66.75 -9.84 53.20
N ILE A 242 65.69 -10.67 53.14
CA ILE A 242 64.64 -10.54 52.19
C ILE A 242 63.76 -9.30 52.46
N VAL A 243 63.45 -8.98 53.69
CA VAL A 243 62.67 -7.83 54.12
C VAL A 243 63.42 -6.51 53.80
N VAL A 244 64.76 -6.48 53.89
CA VAL A 244 65.57 -5.31 53.63
C VAL A 244 65.69 -5.01 52.09
N THR A 245 65.58 -6.01 51.24
CA THR A 245 65.72 -5.83 49.78
C THR A 245 64.42 -5.51 49.10
N GLN A 246 63.28 -5.44 49.78
CA GLN A 246 61.96 -5.12 49.23
C GLN A 246 61.50 -3.64 49.51
N HIS A 247 62.38 -2.78 49.97
CA HIS A 247 62.08 -1.32 50.09
C HIS A 247 62.65 -0.53 48.94
#